data_15239635f820f3ba3cad21df24f97be4
#
_entry.id   15239635f820f3ba3cad21df24f97be4
#
_cell.length_a   1.000
_cell.length_b   1.000
_cell.length_c   1.000
_cell.angle_alpha   90.00
_cell.angle_beta   90.00
_cell.angle_gamma   90.00
#
_symmetry.space_group_name_H-M   'P 1'
#
loop_
_entity.id
_entity.type
_entity.pdbx_description
1 polymer ?
#
loop_
_entity_poly.entity_id
_entity_poly.type
_entity_poly.pdbx_seq_one_letter_code
_entity_poly.pdbx_strand_id
1 'polypeptide(L)'
;MNISRFILVRHGETAGNKDGLFYGSTDLPLTEHGHRQAACVAAYLQDIQIDTILISELQRTRQTAEYIRAPETHHYHCDPRLNEMHFGEWEMQHYSEIAARYPADWETWMNDWLHAAPTGGEPFPQFAARVQAVADELCGEASETPATRLIVAHKGVLGLIITRWFGLPAEAMWQFPCEQDSYSVAECRDGFMTLAVFNGRSCFTPVV
;
A
#
# COMPACT_ATOMS: atom_id res chain seq x y z
N MET A 1 13.80 -25.49 -0.30
CA MET A 1 13.38 -24.57 -1.38
C MET A 1 13.38 -23.16 -0.80
N ASN A 2 14.04 -22.24 -1.48
CA ASN A 2 14.15 -20.85 -0.99
C ASN A 2 12.89 -20.07 -1.43
N ILE A 3 12.07 -19.72 -0.47
CA ILE A 3 10.84 -18.92 -0.72
C ILE A 3 11.03 -17.56 -0.06
N SER A 4 10.95 -16.51 -0.86
CA SER A 4 10.75 -15.15 -0.32
C SER A 4 9.26 -14.84 -0.22
N ARG A 5 8.87 -14.20 0.90
CA ARG A 5 7.47 -13.90 1.18
C ARG A 5 7.29 -12.40 1.39
N PHE A 6 6.28 -11.84 0.76
CA PHE A 6 5.88 -10.46 0.91
C PHE A 6 4.49 -10.39 1.53
N ILE A 7 4.40 -9.79 2.70
CA ILE A 7 3.13 -9.54 3.39
C ILE A 7 2.77 -8.08 3.13
N LEU A 8 1.64 -7.87 2.45
CA LEU A 8 1.14 -6.57 2.06
C LEU A 8 0.01 -6.16 3.00
N VAL A 9 0.14 -5.03 3.66
CA VAL A 9 -0.85 -4.50 4.60
C VAL A 9 -1.15 -3.05 4.25
N ARG A 10 -2.42 -2.74 4.03
CA ARG A 10 -2.88 -1.35 3.94
C ARG A 10 -3.00 -0.79 5.35
N HIS A 11 -2.57 0.47 5.53
CA HIS A 11 -2.76 1.16 6.80
C HIS A 11 -4.22 1.15 7.27
N GLY A 12 -4.46 1.18 8.57
CA GLY A 12 -5.79 1.28 9.17
C GLY A 12 -6.51 2.58 8.80
N GLU A 13 -7.80 2.66 9.10
CA GLU A 13 -8.66 3.81 8.79
C GLU A 13 -8.09 5.12 9.38
N THR A 14 -8.18 6.18 8.56
CA THR A 14 -7.94 7.58 8.96
C THR A 14 -9.22 8.39 8.83
N ALA A 15 -9.25 9.61 9.35
CA ALA A 15 -10.38 10.53 9.16
C ALA A 15 -10.69 10.77 7.68
N GLY A 16 -9.66 10.89 6.83
CA GLY A 16 -9.85 11.04 5.38
C GLY A 16 -10.55 9.85 4.73
N ASN A 17 -10.27 8.60 5.17
CA ASN A 17 -11.00 7.42 4.69
C ASN A 17 -12.45 7.44 5.14
N LYS A 18 -12.69 7.71 6.41
CA LYS A 18 -14.03 7.76 7.00
C LYS A 18 -14.93 8.77 6.31
N ASP A 19 -14.38 9.93 6.00
CA ASP A 19 -15.13 11.05 5.41
C ASP A 19 -15.13 11.01 3.87
N GLY A 20 -14.48 10.02 3.24
CA GLY A 20 -14.46 9.84 1.77
C GLY A 20 -13.70 10.94 1.04
N LEU A 21 -12.66 11.49 1.65
CA LEU A 21 -11.87 12.58 1.10
C LEU A 21 -10.77 12.05 0.17
N PHE A 22 -10.44 12.85 -0.83
CA PHE A 22 -9.20 12.67 -1.59
C PHE A 22 -8.03 13.08 -0.71
N TYR A 23 -7.11 12.19 -0.46
CA TYR A 23 -5.86 12.52 0.23
C TYR A 23 -4.80 11.44 -0.06
N GLY A 24 -3.57 11.85 -0.16
CA GLY A 24 -2.43 10.97 -0.37
C GLY A 24 -1.26 11.39 0.48
N SER A 25 -0.73 12.58 0.25
CA SER A 25 0.42 13.14 0.96
C SER A 25 0.07 13.78 2.31
N THR A 26 -1.20 14.13 2.54
CA THR A 26 -1.63 14.65 3.85
C THR A 26 -1.41 13.60 4.93
N ASP A 27 -0.63 13.96 5.95
CA ASP A 27 -0.21 13.03 6.99
C ASP A 27 -1.23 12.95 8.13
N LEU A 28 -2.21 12.07 7.98
CA LEU A 28 -3.28 11.80 8.94
C LEU A 28 -2.94 10.60 9.84
N PRO A 29 -3.25 10.67 11.14
CA PRO A 29 -3.16 9.53 12.05
C PRO A 29 -4.31 8.54 11.82
N LEU A 30 -4.17 7.35 12.39
CA LEU A 30 -5.26 6.38 12.48
C LEU A 30 -6.39 6.91 13.37
N THR A 31 -7.64 6.54 13.01
CA THR A 31 -8.78 6.67 13.91
C THR A 31 -8.75 5.55 14.97
N GLU A 32 -9.60 5.64 16.00
CA GLU A 32 -9.77 4.51 16.94
C GLU A 32 -10.17 3.22 16.21
N HIS A 33 -10.98 3.32 15.15
CA HIS A 33 -11.31 2.17 14.31
C HIS A 33 -10.09 1.66 13.56
N GLY A 34 -9.28 2.56 12.99
CA GLY A 34 -8.03 2.21 12.33
C GLY A 34 -7.03 1.49 13.25
N HIS A 35 -6.93 1.92 14.51
CA HIS A 35 -6.13 1.23 15.53
C HIS A 35 -6.65 -0.20 15.81
N ARG A 36 -7.97 -0.40 15.89
CA ARG A 36 -8.56 -1.74 16.02
C ARG A 36 -8.29 -2.62 14.80
N GLN A 37 -8.39 -2.06 13.60
CA GLN A 37 -8.05 -2.78 12.36
C GLN A 37 -6.58 -3.24 12.36
N ALA A 38 -5.66 -2.36 12.73
CA ALA A 38 -4.23 -2.69 12.84
C ALA A 38 -3.98 -3.82 13.86
N ALA A 39 -4.68 -3.78 15.01
CA ALA A 39 -4.60 -4.84 16.02
C ALA A 39 -5.13 -6.19 15.51
N CYS A 40 -6.21 -6.20 14.71
CA CYS A 40 -6.70 -7.42 14.06
C CYS A 40 -5.66 -8.02 13.11
N VAL A 41 -5.05 -7.20 12.25
CA VAL A 41 -3.99 -7.67 11.34
C VAL A 41 -2.79 -8.22 12.13
N ALA A 42 -2.41 -7.56 13.21
CA ALA A 42 -1.35 -8.04 14.09
C ALA A 42 -1.65 -9.44 14.65
N ALA A 43 -2.90 -9.69 15.07
CA ALA A 43 -3.32 -11.01 15.56
C ALA A 43 -3.25 -12.08 14.45
N TYR A 44 -3.59 -11.75 13.20
CA TYR A 44 -3.50 -12.69 12.08
C TYR A 44 -2.05 -13.07 11.74
N LEU A 45 -1.10 -12.18 12.00
CA LEU A 45 0.32 -12.32 11.65
C LEU A 45 1.22 -12.63 12.86
N GLN A 46 0.66 -12.92 14.03
CA GLN A 46 1.41 -13.05 15.29
C GLN A 46 2.49 -14.14 15.23
N ASP A 47 2.22 -15.26 14.58
CA ASP A 47 3.10 -16.43 14.52
C ASP A 47 4.08 -16.40 13.32
N ILE A 48 4.07 -15.31 12.53
CA ILE A 48 4.93 -15.18 11.36
C ILE A 48 6.21 -14.47 11.75
N GLN A 49 7.34 -15.08 11.46
CA GLN A 49 8.63 -14.39 11.54
C GLN A 49 8.72 -13.39 10.39
N ILE A 50 8.99 -12.13 10.71
CA ILE A 50 9.19 -11.03 9.77
C ILE A 50 10.66 -10.59 9.88
N ASP A 51 11.37 -10.60 8.75
CA ASP A 51 12.79 -10.26 8.71
C ASP A 51 13.01 -8.76 8.45
N THR A 52 12.13 -8.14 7.65
CA THR A 52 12.24 -6.74 7.24
C THR A 52 10.86 -6.08 7.21
N ILE A 53 10.79 -4.83 7.62
CA ILE A 53 9.56 -4.03 7.58
C ILE A 53 9.82 -2.77 6.74
N LEU A 54 9.03 -2.60 5.68
CA LEU A 54 9.03 -1.42 4.83
C LEU A 54 7.74 -0.63 5.09
N ILE A 55 7.89 0.67 5.24
CA ILE A 55 6.76 1.61 5.43
C ILE A 55 6.95 2.85 4.56
N SER A 56 5.87 3.58 4.31
CA SER A 56 5.96 4.94 3.78
C SER A 56 6.41 5.93 4.87
N GLU A 57 6.65 7.18 4.52
CA GLU A 57 6.95 8.25 5.49
C GLU A 57 5.76 8.64 6.37
N LEU A 58 4.53 8.28 5.95
CA LEU A 58 3.30 8.76 6.55
C LEU A 58 2.98 8.02 7.85
N GLN A 59 2.59 8.77 8.89
CA GLN A 59 2.39 8.25 10.24
C GLN A 59 1.39 7.09 10.30
N ARG A 60 0.35 7.08 9.47
CA ARG A 60 -0.64 6.00 9.43
C ARG A 60 -0.05 4.62 9.10
N THR A 61 0.99 4.56 8.26
CA THR A 61 1.68 3.30 7.95
C THR A 61 2.57 2.85 9.10
N ARG A 62 3.26 3.79 9.74
CA ARG A 62 4.06 3.55 10.94
C ARG A 62 3.18 3.05 12.08
N GLN A 63 2.10 3.76 12.40
CA GLN A 63 1.17 3.37 13.46
C GLN A 63 0.58 1.97 13.23
N THR A 64 0.28 1.61 11.98
CA THR A 64 -0.20 0.27 11.64
C THR A 64 0.90 -0.79 11.85
N ALA A 65 2.12 -0.51 11.41
CA ALA A 65 3.26 -1.43 11.55
C ALA A 65 3.61 -1.69 13.03
N GLU A 66 3.50 -0.71 13.90
CA GLU A 66 3.78 -0.79 15.34
C GLU A 66 2.91 -1.84 16.06
N TYR A 67 1.67 -2.05 15.61
CA TYR A 67 0.83 -3.13 16.11
C TYR A 67 1.34 -4.51 15.71
N ILE A 68 1.84 -4.65 14.48
CA ILE A 68 2.28 -5.95 13.95
C ILE A 68 3.62 -6.35 14.55
N ARG A 69 4.55 -5.39 14.67
CA ARG A 69 5.86 -5.58 15.31
C ARG A 69 6.28 -4.28 15.98
N ALA A 70 6.61 -4.37 17.25
CA ALA A 70 7.05 -3.20 18.03
C ALA A 70 8.38 -2.63 17.50
N PRO A 71 8.55 -1.30 17.46
CA PRO A 71 9.75 -0.65 16.93
C PRO A 71 11.02 -0.96 17.74
N GLU A 72 10.89 -1.34 19.02
CA GLU A 72 12.01 -1.73 19.87
C GLU A 72 12.67 -3.04 19.43
N THR A 73 11.94 -3.87 18.69
CA THR A 73 12.41 -5.19 18.25
C THR A 73 12.74 -5.26 16.76
N HIS A 74 12.28 -4.28 15.96
CA HIS A 74 12.42 -4.28 14.51
C HIS A 74 12.76 -2.87 13.99
N HIS A 75 13.71 -2.81 13.06
CA HIS A 75 13.97 -1.58 12.32
C HIS A 75 13.00 -1.45 11.15
N TYR A 76 12.39 -0.26 11.03
CA TYR A 76 11.53 0.06 9.88
C TYR A 76 12.36 0.77 8.80
N HIS A 77 12.32 0.23 7.60
CA HIS A 77 12.84 0.89 6.43
C HIS A 77 11.77 1.82 5.86
N CYS A 78 11.97 3.12 6.06
CA CYS A 78 11.08 4.15 5.54
C CYS A 78 11.49 4.49 4.11
N ASP A 79 10.60 4.29 3.15
CA ASP A 79 10.84 4.59 1.74
C ASP A 79 9.80 5.59 1.23
N PRO A 80 10.18 6.81 0.85
CA PRO A 80 9.25 7.83 0.32
C PRO A 80 8.57 7.40 -0.98
N ARG A 81 9.15 6.46 -1.72
CA ARG A 81 8.53 5.92 -2.93
C ARG A 81 7.27 5.08 -2.64
N LEU A 82 7.07 4.68 -1.37
CA LEU A 82 5.86 4.01 -0.89
C LEU A 82 4.78 4.99 -0.41
N ASN A 83 5.01 6.31 -0.48
CA ASN A 83 3.97 7.29 -0.17
C ASN A 83 2.80 7.18 -1.17
N GLU A 84 1.58 7.44 -0.72
CA GLU A 84 0.42 7.47 -1.60
C GLU A 84 0.54 8.63 -2.63
N MET A 85 -0.21 8.56 -3.70
CA MET A 85 -0.24 9.58 -4.74
C MET A 85 -0.60 10.95 -4.14
N HIS A 86 0.18 11.98 -4.49
CA HIS A 86 -0.10 13.35 -4.06
C HIS A 86 -1.25 13.96 -4.89
N PHE A 87 -2.34 14.33 -4.22
CA PHE A 87 -3.52 14.87 -4.89
C PHE A 87 -3.53 16.41 -5.03
N GLY A 88 -2.44 17.09 -4.66
CA GLY A 88 -2.31 18.55 -4.84
C GLY A 88 -3.40 19.34 -4.13
N GLU A 89 -4.04 20.25 -4.88
CA GLU A 89 -5.11 21.09 -4.37
C GLU A 89 -6.39 20.31 -4.00
N TRP A 90 -6.48 19.03 -4.39
CA TRP A 90 -7.62 18.18 -4.04
C TRP A 90 -7.48 17.50 -2.69
N GLU A 91 -6.30 17.58 -2.06
CA GLU A 91 -6.06 17.00 -0.74
C GLU A 91 -7.11 17.50 0.27
N MET A 92 -7.67 16.56 1.03
CA MET A 92 -8.69 16.80 2.06
C MET A 92 -10.00 17.38 1.55
N GLN A 93 -10.32 17.18 0.27
CA GLN A 93 -11.60 17.59 -0.31
C GLN A 93 -12.43 16.37 -0.73
N HIS A 94 -13.75 16.50 -0.62
CA HIS A 94 -14.68 15.52 -1.18
C HIS A 94 -14.81 15.73 -2.70
N TYR A 95 -15.09 14.68 -3.45
CA TYR A 95 -15.18 14.75 -4.91
C TYR A 95 -16.15 15.85 -5.41
N SER A 96 -17.24 16.11 -4.70
CA SER A 96 -18.21 17.16 -5.05
C SER A 96 -17.65 18.57 -4.89
N GLU A 97 -16.75 18.80 -3.94
CA GLU A 97 -16.05 20.06 -3.74
C GLU A 97 -15.01 20.26 -4.81
N ILE A 98 -14.25 19.20 -5.14
CA ILE A 98 -13.27 19.20 -6.24
C ILE A 98 -13.96 19.53 -7.56
N ALA A 99 -15.07 18.85 -7.89
CA ALA A 99 -15.84 19.07 -9.10
C ALA A 99 -16.40 20.50 -9.21
N ALA A 100 -16.80 21.09 -8.08
CA ALA A 100 -17.30 22.48 -8.05
C ALA A 100 -16.17 23.52 -8.16
N ARG A 101 -15.01 23.25 -7.54
CA ARG A 101 -13.89 24.19 -7.44
C ARG A 101 -12.92 24.11 -8.60
N TYR A 102 -12.73 22.91 -9.17
CA TYR A 102 -11.82 22.62 -10.27
C TYR A 102 -12.53 21.87 -11.41
N PRO A 103 -13.63 22.38 -11.99
CA PRO A 103 -14.50 21.61 -12.88
C PRO A 103 -13.78 21.10 -14.13
N ALA A 104 -12.89 21.89 -14.74
CA ALA A 104 -12.16 21.47 -15.93
C ALA A 104 -11.14 20.35 -15.64
N ASP A 105 -10.37 20.47 -14.57
CA ASP A 105 -9.38 19.45 -14.18
C ASP A 105 -10.08 18.17 -13.74
N TRP A 106 -11.19 18.30 -13.00
CA TRP A 106 -11.99 17.16 -12.57
C TRP A 106 -12.60 16.40 -13.77
N GLU A 107 -13.16 17.11 -14.75
CA GLU A 107 -13.69 16.50 -15.97
C GLU A 107 -12.58 15.78 -16.74
N THR A 108 -11.43 16.41 -16.88
CA THR A 108 -10.28 15.82 -17.56
C THR A 108 -9.81 14.54 -16.84
N TRP A 109 -9.71 14.58 -15.51
CA TRP A 109 -9.37 13.43 -14.69
C TRP A 109 -10.40 12.28 -14.82
N MET A 110 -11.67 12.59 -14.78
CA MET A 110 -12.73 11.57 -14.90
C MET A 110 -12.74 10.89 -16.26
N ASN A 111 -12.31 11.58 -17.31
CA ASN A 111 -12.23 11.04 -18.66
C ASN A 111 -10.92 10.29 -18.93
N ASP A 112 -9.81 10.74 -18.35
CA ASP A 112 -8.47 10.18 -18.61
C ASP A 112 -7.52 10.37 -17.42
N TRP A 113 -7.81 9.71 -16.31
CA TRP A 113 -6.98 9.77 -15.09
C TRP A 113 -5.56 9.22 -15.27
N LEU A 114 -5.34 8.40 -16.32
CA LEU A 114 -4.00 7.86 -16.65
C LEU A 114 -3.02 8.94 -17.11
N HIS A 115 -3.51 9.95 -17.81
CA HIS A 115 -2.66 11.01 -18.39
C HIS A 115 -2.92 12.39 -17.76
N ALA A 116 -4.08 12.57 -17.11
CA ALA A 116 -4.36 13.78 -16.34
C ALA A 116 -3.67 13.74 -14.98
N ALA A 117 -3.52 14.91 -14.36
CA ALA A 117 -3.07 15.04 -12.98
C ALA A 117 -4.11 15.81 -12.16
N PRO A 118 -4.22 15.54 -10.84
CA PRO A 118 -4.92 16.44 -9.95
C PRO A 118 -4.30 17.83 -10.01
N THR A 119 -5.09 18.88 -9.81
CA THR A 119 -4.58 20.27 -9.83
C THR A 119 -3.40 20.42 -8.87
N GLY A 120 -2.21 20.70 -9.39
CA GLY A 120 -0.98 20.80 -8.58
C GLY A 120 -0.52 19.48 -7.93
N GLY A 121 -1.08 18.35 -8.32
CA GLY A 121 -0.76 17.04 -7.79
C GLY A 121 0.21 16.23 -8.64
N GLU A 122 0.45 14.99 -8.23
CA GLU A 122 1.35 14.04 -8.89
C GLU A 122 0.65 13.40 -10.10
N PRO A 123 1.24 13.45 -11.31
CA PRO A 123 0.73 12.68 -12.45
C PRO A 123 0.81 11.17 -12.19
N PHE A 124 -0.22 10.43 -12.59
CA PHE A 124 -0.25 8.97 -12.40
C PHE A 124 0.98 8.23 -12.94
N PRO A 125 1.54 8.57 -14.13
CA PRO A 125 2.75 7.89 -14.61
C PRO A 125 3.97 8.06 -13.69
N GLN A 126 4.10 9.21 -13.00
CA GLN A 126 5.18 9.43 -12.02
C GLN A 126 4.96 8.59 -10.77
N PHE A 127 3.72 8.58 -10.25
CA PHE A 127 3.33 7.72 -9.14
C PHE A 127 3.61 6.24 -9.44
N ALA A 128 3.15 5.76 -10.60
CA ALA A 128 3.36 4.38 -11.02
C ALA A 128 4.85 4.04 -11.14
N ALA A 129 5.65 4.92 -11.77
CA ALA A 129 7.07 4.68 -11.98
C ALA A 129 7.86 4.53 -10.67
N ARG A 130 7.61 5.41 -9.65
CA ARG A 130 8.33 5.32 -8.38
C ARG A 130 7.96 4.07 -7.57
N VAL A 131 6.69 3.66 -7.62
CA VAL A 131 6.24 2.45 -6.92
C VAL A 131 6.74 1.18 -7.63
N GLN A 132 6.70 1.17 -8.96
CA GLN A 132 7.22 0.03 -9.74
C GLN A 132 8.72 -0.17 -9.56
N ALA A 133 9.50 0.90 -9.39
CA ALA A 133 10.92 0.79 -9.08
C ALA A 133 11.17 0.03 -7.76
N VAL A 134 10.39 0.33 -6.71
CA VAL A 134 10.45 -0.44 -5.45
C VAL A 134 10.02 -1.89 -5.65
N ALA A 135 8.97 -2.14 -6.42
CA ALA A 135 8.51 -3.50 -6.70
C ALA A 135 9.58 -4.34 -7.42
N ASP A 136 10.32 -3.73 -8.36
CA ASP A 136 11.41 -4.38 -9.09
C ASP A 136 12.60 -4.68 -8.18
N GLU A 137 13.00 -3.74 -7.32
CA GLU A 137 14.05 -3.93 -6.34
C GLU A 137 13.74 -5.08 -5.39
N LEU A 138 12.53 -5.11 -4.83
CA LEU A 138 12.07 -6.18 -3.94
C LEU A 138 12.06 -7.56 -4.62
N CYS A 139 11.69 -7.61 -5.90
CA CYS A 139 11.70 -8.83 -6.69
C CYS A 139 13.14 -9.33 -6.94
N GLY A 140 14.07 -8.41 -7.23
CA GLY A 140 15.49 -8.71 -7.37
C GLY A 140 16.09 -9.28 -6.10
N GLU A 141 15.90 -8.60 -4.96
CA GLU A 141 16.38 -9.06 -3.65
C GLU A 141 15.79 -10.42 -3.24
N ALA A 142 14.52 -10.70 -3.60
CA ALA A 142 13.86 -11.95 -3.30
C ALA A 142 14.54 -13.16 -3.97
N SER A 143 15.14 -12.93 -5.12
CA SER A 143 15.86 -13.97 -5.87
C SER A 143 17.24 -14.27 -5.26
N GLU A 144 17.84 -13.29 -4.58
CA GLU A 144 19.18 -13.42 -3.99
C GLU A 144 19.14 -13.93 -2.55
N THR A 145 18.22 -13.39 -1.74
CA THR A 145 18.17 -13.68 -0.30
C THR A 145 16.70 -13.94 0.12
N PRO A 146 16.35 -15.21 0.38
CA PRO A 146 15.03 -15.56 0.90
C PRO A 146 14.74 -14.87 2.24
N ALA A 147 13.62 -14.16 2.31
CA ALA A 147 13.20 -13.46 3.52
C ALA A 147 11.69 -13.23 3.51
N THR A 148 11.10 -13.03 4.68
CA THR A 148 9.74 -12.54 4.86
C THR A 148 9.75 -11.03 5.08
N ARG A 149 9.21 -10.28 4.15
CA ARG A 149 9.15 -8.82 4.16
C ARG A 149 7.71 -8.35 4.39
N LEU A 150 7.51 -7.51 5.39
CA LEU A 150 6.24 -6.82 5.62
C LEU A 150 6.30 -5.45 4.94
N ILE A 151 5.29 -5.14 4.14
CA ILE A 151 5.13 -3.85 3.48
C ILE A 151 3.82 -3.23 3.98
N VAL A 152 3.91 -2.15 4.74
CA VAL A 152 2.73 -1.39 5.19
C VAL A 152 2.65 -0.10 4.40
N ALA A 153 1.66 -0.02 3.54
CA ALA A 153 1.52 1.09 2.59
C ALA A 153 0.03 1.46 2.36
N HIS A 154 -0.28 1.93 1.18
CA HIS A 154 -1.55 2.54 0.80
C HIS A 154 -2.22 1.74 -0.32
N LYS A 155 -3.51 1.99 -0.55
CA LYS A 155 -4.31 1.25 -1.53
C LYS A 155 -3.71 1.30 -2.94
N GLY A 156 -3.37 2.51 -3.42
CA GLY A 156 -2.79 2.69 -4.74
C GLY A 156 -1.41 2.05 -4.86
N VAL A 157 -0.56 2.24 -3.87
CA VAL A 157 0.78 1.67 -3.80
C VAL A 157 0.74 0.14 -3.85
N LEU A 158 -0.06 -0.49 -3.01
CA LEU A 158 -0.14 -1.96 -2.95
C LEU A 158 -0.70 -2.56 -4.24
N GLY A 159 -1.73 -1.91 -4.83
CA GLY A 159 -2.25 -2.32 -6.13
C GLY A 159 -1.20 -2.24 -7.25
N LEU A 160 -0.40 -1.17 -7.29
CA LEU A 160 0.70 -1.03 -8.25
C LEU A 160 1.83 -2.06 -8.05
N ILE A 161 2.19 -2.37 -6.80
CA ILE A 161 3.16 -3.42 -6.49
C ILE A 161 2.66 -4.77 -7.05
N ILE A 162 1.40 -5.13 -6.76
CA ILE A 162 0.82 -6.37 -7.24
C ILE A 162 0.81 -6.40 -8.77
N THR A 163 0.30 -5.36 -9.44
CA THR A 163 0.25 -5.34 -10.91
C THR A 163 1.65 -5.50 -11.53
N ARG A 164 2.67 -4.85 -10.95
CA ARG A 164 4.05 -4.98 -11.43
C ARG A 164 4.58 -6.39 -11.31
N TRP A 165 4.38 -7.05 -10.15
CA TRP A 165 4.85 -8.42 -9.91
C TRP A 165 4.18 -9.47 -10.80
N PHE A 166 2.94 -9.21 -11.24
CA PHE A 166 2.19 -10.12 -12.12
C PHE A 166 2.23 -9.72 -13.60
N GLY A 167 3.07 -8.74 -13.98
CA GLY A 167 3.21 -8.30 -15.37
C GLY A 167 1.95 -7.68 -15.96
N LEU A 168 1.09 -7.12 -15.12
CA LEU A 168 -0.13 -6.45 -15.53
C LEU A 168 0.14 -4.97 -15.79
N PRO A 169 -0.67 -4.31 -16.63
CA PRO A 169 -0.57 -2.87 -16.82
C PRO A 169 -0.92 -2.11 -15.52
N ALA A 170 -0.32 -0.94 -15.30
CA ALA A 170 -0.45 -0.20 -14.04
C ALA A 170 -1.91 0.15 -13.70
N GLU A 171 -2.73 0.44 -14.69
CA GLU A 171 -4.17 0.73 -14.55
C GLU A 171 -4.98 -0.43 -13.97
N ALA A 172 -4.46 -1.66 -14.05
CA ALA A 172 -5.08 -2.81 -13.42
C ALA A 172 -5.00 -2.79 -11.88
N MET A 173 -4.32 -1.82 -11.28
CA MET A 173 -4.22 -1.65 -9.82
C MET A 173 -5.60 -1.61 -9.14
N TRP A 174 -6.62 -1.11 -9.82
CA TRP A 174 -7.99 -1.06 -9.30
C TRP A 174 -8.67 -2.42 -9.16
N GLN A 175 -8.13 -3.45 -9.81
CA GLN A 175 -8.59 -4.84 -9.69
C GLN A 175 -8.12 -5.50 -8.39
N PHE A 176 -7.18 -4.85 -7.68
CA PHE A 176 -6.62 -5.32 -6.41
C PHE A 176 -6.96 -4.35 -5.27
N PRO A 177 -8.23 -4.29 -4.84
CA PRO A 177 -8.65 -3.40 -3.78
C PRO A 177 -8.15 -3.91 -2.42
N CYS A 178 -6.89 -3.62 -2.09
CA CYS A 178 -6.33 -3.96 -0.78
C CYS A 178 -7.15 -3.30 0.33
N GLU A 179 -7.84 -4.14 1.11
CA GLU A 179 -8.74 -3.70 2.17
C GLU A 179 -7.99 -3.40 3.46
N GLN A 180 -8.55 -2.53 4.29
CA GLN A 180 -8.11 -2.35 5.66
C GLN A 180 -8.51 -3.57 6.48
N ASP A 181 -7.98 -3.76 7.70
CA ASP A 181 -8.21 -4.94 8.56
C ASP A 181 -7.87 -6.30 7.92
N SER A 182 -7.10 -6.31 6.85
CA SER A 182 -6.71 -7.50 6.10
C SER A 182 -5.24 -7.45 5.68
N TYR A 183 -4.72 -8.59 5.25
CA TYR A 183 -3.38 -8.72 4.67
C TYR A 183 -3.45 -9.52 3.37
N SER A 184 -2.46 -9.31 2.50
CA SER A 184 -2.25 -10.15 1.32
C SER A 184 -0.84 -10.73 1.37
N VAL A 185 -0.63 -11.90 0.77
CA VAL A 185 0.68 -12.57 0.73
C VAL A 185 1.03 -12.92 -0.70
N ALA A 186 2.16 -12.41 -1.17
CA ALA A 186 2.81 -12.88 -2.38
C ALA A 186 4.05 -13.70 -2.01
N GLU A 187 4.27 -14.79 -2.71
CA GLU A 187 5.43 -15.67 -2.55
C GLU A 187 6.23 -15.71 -3.85
N CYS A 188 7.54 -15.48 -3.74
CA CYS A 188 8.49 -15.62 -4.84
C CYS A 188 9.29 -16.91 -4.66
N ARG A 189 9.20 -17.79 -5.65
CA ARG A 189 9.94 -19.05 -5.69
C ARG A 189 10.66 -19.13 -7.02
N ASP A 190 11.98 -19.14 -6.98
CA ASP A 190 12.84 -19.21 -8.18
C ASP A 190 12.48 -18.15 -9.24
N GLY A 191 12.17 -16.92 -8.79
CA GLY A 191 11.76 -15.80 -9.64
C GLY A 191 10.29 -15.83 -10.10
N PHE A 192 9.52 -16.86 -9.74
CA PHE A 192 8.11 -16.95 -10.05
C PHE A 192 7.26 -16.44 -8.88
N MET A 193 6.47 -15.41 -9.14
CA MET A 193 5.59 -14.78 -8.15
C MET A 193 4.20 -15.42 -8.14
N THR A 194 3.70 -15.75 -6.95
CA THR A 194 2.32 -16.23 -6.74
C THR A 194 1.62 -15.40 -5.69
N LEU A 195 0.33 -15.12 -5.87
CA LEU A 195 -0.53 -14.49 -4.86
C LEU A 195 -1.16 -15.60 -4.02
N ALA A 196 -0.58 -15.88 -2.87
CA ALA A 196 -1.01 -16.97 -1.99
C ALA A 196 -2.25 -16.61 -1.17
N VAL A 197 -2.37 -15.34 -0.75
CA VAL A 197 -3.52 -14.81 0.00
C VAL A 197 -3.84 -13.42 -0.54
N PHE A 198 -5.13 -13.12 -0.70
CA PHE A 198 -5.61 -11.78 -1.00
C PHE A 198 -6.71 -11.38 -0.02
N ASN A 199 -6.52 -10.25 0.67
CA ASN A 199 -7.42 -9.74 1.71
C ASN A 199 -7.78 -10.80 2.78
N GLY A 200 -6.79 -11.54 3.28
CA GLY A 200 -6.95 -12.52 4.34
C GLY A 200 -7.34 -11.88 5.69
N ARG A 201 -8.28 -12.51 6.39
CA ARG A 201 -8.78 -12.09 7.72
C ARG A 201 -8.79 -13.26 8.70
N SER A 202 -7.78 -14.10 8.65
CA SER A 202 -7.57 -15.23 9.59
C SER A 202 -6.07 -15.42 9.79
N CYS A 203 -5.68 -16.19 10.80
CA CYS A 203 -4.27 -16.49 11.03
C CYS A 203 -3.64 -17.10 9.79
N PHE A 204 -2.50 -16.53 9.37
CA PHE A 204 -1.75 -17.03 8.25
C PHE A 204 -0.92 -18.24 8.66
N THR A 205 -1.08 -19.33 7.95
CA THR A 205 -0.26 -20.53 8.11
C THR A 205 0.52 -20.75 6.82
N PRO A 206 1.85 -20.58 6.83
CA PRO A 206 2.66 -20.85 5.64
C PRO A 206 2.52 -22.33 5.23
N VAL A 207 2.28 -22.56 3.94
CA VAL A 207 2.39 -23.91 3.40
C VAL A 207 3.88 -24.24 3.31
N VAL A 208 4.29 -25.32 3.96
CA VAL A 208 5.68 -25.83 4.02
C VAL A 208 6.11 -26.44 2.68
#